data_03b2a8343c98ef44599588adbbe57eb4
#
_entry.id   03b2a8343c98ef44599588adbbe57eb4
#
_cell.length_a   1.000
_cell.length_b   1.000
_cell.length_c   1.000
_cell.angle_alpha   90.00
_cell.angle_beta   90.00
_cell.angle_gamma   90.00
#
_symmetry.space_group_name_H-M   'P 1'
#
loop_
_entity.id
_entity.type
_entity.pdbx_description
1 polymer ?
#
loop_
_entity_poly.entity_id
_entity_poly.type
_entity_poly.pdbx_seq_one_letter_code
_entity_poly.pdbx_strand_id
1 'polypeptide(L)'
;AALNYAVDKKPLVDSVLYGTQQVADTLFAPSVPYANIGLTPRRYDPQQAKALLENAGWVLPAGKDIREKNGLPLRVELSFIGTDALSKSMAEIIQADMRQVGVDVALVGEEESSIYARQRDGRFGMIFNRTWGAPYDPHAFMSSMRVPSHADFQAQQGLADKPIIDKEIGEVLKTTDETQRQALYKELLTRLHNDAVYLPISYVSMMVVARPELGAIPYAPIASEIPFEQIKPVKP
;
A
#
# COMPACT_ATOMS: atom_id res chain seq x y z
N ALA A 1 -8.42 5.61 8.47
CA ALA A 1 -8.36 6.85 7.66
C ALA A 1 -7.34 7.85 8.22
N ALA A 2 -7.33 8.15 9.54
CA ALA A 2 -6.45 9.18 10.12
C ALA A 2 -4.97 9.03 9.70
N LEU A 3 -4.42 7.82 9.77
CA LEU A 3 -3.02 7.55 9.42
C LEU A 3 -2.70 7.83 7.94
N ASN A 4 -3.69 7.72 7.05
CA ASN A 4 -3.52 8.09 5.64
C ASN A 4 -3.30 9.59 5.44
N TYR A 5 -3.92 10.44 6.27
CA TYR A 5 -3.73 11.89 6.23
C TYR A 5 -2.46 12.33 6.98
N ALA A 6 -1.88 11.48 7.82
CA ALA A 6 -0.74 11.81 8.65
C ALA A 6 0.61 11.72 7.91
N VAL A 7 0.70 10.99 6.80
CA VAL A 7 1.97 10.72 6.09
C VAL A 7 2.08 11.59 4.84
N ASP A 8 3.15 12.42 4.77
CA ASP A 8 3.51 13.15 3.55
C ASP A 8 4.27 12.22 2.59
N LYS A 9 3.54 11.70 1.62
CA LYS A 9 4.07 10.74 0.64
C LYS A 9 5.00 11.37 -0.39
N LYS A 10 4.87 12.69 -0.64
CA LYS A 10 5.64 13.35 -1.69
C LYS A 10 7.15 13.42 -1.37
N PRO A 11 7.59 13.92 -0.21
CA PRO A 11 9.02 13.88 0.16
C PRO A 11 9.56 12.45 0.24
N LEU A 12 8.74 11.49 0.67
CA LEU A 12 9.12 10.08 0.72
C LEU A 12 9.44 9.55 -0.69
N VAL A 13 8.58 9.82 -1.67
CA VAL A 13 8.80 9.39 -3.06
C VAL A 13 9.98 10.14 -3.68
N ASP A 14 10.08 11.45 -3.48
CA ASP A 14 11.11 12.27 -4.11
C ASP A 14 12.51 11.97 -3.53
N SER A 15 12.63 11.79 -2.20
CA SER A 15 13.91 11.65 -1.52
C SER A 15 14.36 10.21 -1.37
N VAL A 16 13.48 9.30 -0.91
CA VAL A 16 13.85 7.89 -0.68
C VAL A 16 13.79 7.07 -1.97
N LEU A 17 12.77 7.31 -2.79
CA LEU A 17 12.58 6.60 -4.05
C LEU A 17 13.15 7.38 -5.25
N TYR A 18 13.93 8.44 -5.00
CA TYR A 18 14.66 9.25 -6.00
C TYR A 18 13.76 9.76 -7.13
N GLY A 19 12.47 10.01 -6.88
CA GLY A 19 11.50 10.43 -7.89
C GLY A 19 11.24 9.41 -9.00
N THR A 20 11.66 8.17 -8.83
CA THR A 20 11.50 7.11 -9.84
C THR A 20 10.11 6.48 -9.85
N GLN A 21 9.30 6.79 -8.86
CA GLN A 21 7.94 6.30 -8.69
C GLN A 21 6.95 7.46 -8.57
N GLN A 22 5.67 7.18 -8.74
CA GLN A 22 4.61 8.16 -8.54
C GLN A 22 3.95 7.97 -7.18
N VAL A 23 3.55 9.08 -6.53
CA VAL A 23 2.75 9.01 -5.29
C VAL A 23 1.46 8.24 -5.55
N ALA A 24 1.17 7.27 -4.71
CA ALA A 24 -0.06 6.50 -4.80
C ALA A 24 -1.18 7.13 -3.97
N ASP A 25 -2.30 7.36 -4.63
CA ASP A 25 -3.55 7.84 -4.03
C ASP A 25 -4.51 6.69 -3.71
N THR A 26 -4.38 5.58 -4.41
CA THR A 26 -5.25 4.40 -4.34
C THR A 26 -4.43 3.11 -4.34
N LEU A 27 -5.06 1.99 -3.98
CA LEU A 27 -4.40 0.68 -3.90
C LEU A 27 -3.78 0.24 -5.23
N PHE A 28 -4.44 0.51 -6.34
CA PHE A 28 -3.94 0.24 -7.69
C PHE A 28 -3.75 1.53 -8.46
N ALA A 29 -2.74 1.57 -9.33
CA ALA A 29 -2.56 2.68 -10.25
C ALA A 29 -3.76 2.82 -11.19
N PRO A 30 -4.14 4.06 -11.59
CA PRO A 30 -5.26 4.27 -12.52
C PRO A 30 -5.09 3.59 -13.89
N SER A 31 -3.85 3.24 -14.26
CA SER A 31 -3.54 2.47 -15.48
C SER A 31 -3.88 0.98 -15.39
N VAL A 32 -4.11 0.47 -14.17
CA VAL A 32 -4.52 -0.91 -13.96
C VAL A 32 -5.99 -1.06 -14.36
N PRO A 33 -6.37 -2.09 -15.12
CA PRO A 33 -7.76 -2.33 -15.49
C PRO A 33 -8.71 -2.25 -14.29
N TYR A 34 -9.87 -1.67 -14.47
CA TYR A 34 -10.91 -1.45 -13.45
C TYR A 34 -10.56 -0.48 -12.31
N ALA A 35 -9.32 0.01 -12.20
CA ALA A 35 -8.87 0.80 -11.06
C ALA A 35 -9.15 2.30 -11.17
N ASN A 36 -9.37 2.83 -12.39
CA ASN A 36 -9.68 4.26 -12.60
C ASN A 36 -11.17 4.56 -12.36
N ILE A 37 -11.57 4.59 -11.10
CA ILE A 37 -12.97 4.72 -10.68
C ILE A 37 -13.29 6.06 -10.00
N GLY A 38 -12.36 7.02 -10.02
CA GLY A 38 -12.58 8.37 -9.50
C GLY A 38 -12.60 8.44 -7.96
N LEU A 39 -11.82 7.62 -7.27
CA LEU A 39 -11.69 7.70 -5.81
C LEU A 39 -11.04 9.01 -5.39
N THR A 40 -11.55 9.61 -4.30
CA THR A 40 -10.99 10.84 -3.74
C THR A 40 -9.70 10.53 -2.98
N PRO A 41 -8.56 11.12 -3.36
CA PRO A 41 -7.30 10.91 -2.66
C PRO A 41 -7.34 11.38 -1.21
N ARG A 42 -6.69 10.64 -0.31
CA ARG A 42 -6.37 11.12 1.04
C ARG A 42 -5.00 11.78 1.01
N ARG A 43 -4.99 13.08 0.76
CA ARG A 43 -3.75 13.87 0.72
C ARG A 43 -3.26 14.16 2.14
N TYR A 44 -1.98 14.45 2.28
CA TYR A 44 -1.37 14.86 3.54
C TYR A 44 -2.12 16.05 4.16
N ASP A 45 -2.68 15.83 5.32
CA ASP A 45 -3.39 16.83 6.13
C ASP A 45 -3.32 16.41 7.61
N PRO A 46 -2.26 16.83 8.32
CA PRO A 46 -2.08 16.46 9.72
C PRO A 46 -3.16 17.05 10.64
N GLN A 47 -3.85 18.12 10.25
CA GLN A 47 -4.97 18.65 11.03
C GLN A 47 -6.20 17.74 10.92
N GLN A 48 -6.50 17.29 9.72
CA GLN A 48 -7.55 16.29 9.49
C GLN A 48 -7.23 14.98 10.20
N ALA A 49 -5.97 14.53 10.19
CA ALA A 49 -5.53 13.35 10.93
C ALA A 49 -5.80 13.49 12.43
N LYS A 50 -5.43 14.64 13.03
CA LYS A 50 -5.66 14.93 14.46
C LYS A 50 -7.15 14.94 14.79
N ALA A 51 -7.97 15.60 13.97
CA ALA A 51 -9.42 15.66 14.18
C ALA A 51 -10.06 14.26 14.14
N LEU A 52 -9.66 13.43 13.19
CA LEU A 52 -10.15 12.05 13.08
C LEU A 52 -9.74 11.19 14.28
N LEU A 53 -8.51 11.36 14.80
CA LEU A 53 -8.05 10.66 16.00
C LEU A 53 -8.85 11.10 17.23
N GLU A 54 -9.09 12.40 17.41
CA GLU A 54 -9.90 12.94 18.50
C GLU A 54 -11.34 12.43 18.46
N ASN A 55 -11.96 12.46 17.29
CA ASN A 55 -13.31 11.93 17.08
C ASN A 55 -13.40 10.42 17.38
N ALA A 56 -12.30 9.70 17.20
CA ALA A 56 -12.19 8.28 17.55
C ALA A 56 -11.89 8.05 19.04
N GLY A 57 -11.77 9.12 19.85
CA GLY A 57 -11.49 9.06 21.29
C GLY A 57 -10.00 8.97 21.64
N TRP A 58 -9.10 9.17 20.68
CA TRP A 58 -7.67 9.27 20.93
C TRP A 58 -7.29 10.72 21.24
N VAL A 59 -7.24 11.07 22.51
CA VAL A 59 -6.93 12.43 22.98
C VAL A 59 -5.44 12.59 23.28
N LEU A 60 -4.91 13.78 23.10
CA LEU A 60 -3.54 14.13 23.48
C LEU A 60 -3.55 14.72 24.91
N PRO A 61 -3.06 14.00 25.93
CA PRO A 61 -3.04 14.51 27.30
C PRO A 61 -2.06 15.69 27.42
N ALA A 62 -2.34 16.58 28.35
CA ALA A 62 -1.47 17.73 28.63
C ALA A 62 -0.04 17.27 28.96
N GLY A 63 0.94 17.84 28.30
CA GLY A 63 2.37 17.52 28.51
C GLY A 63 2.84 16.20 27.92
N LYS A 64 2.02 15.53 27.11
CA LYS A 64 2.42 14.32 26.38
C LYS A 64 2.49 14.56 24.87
N ASP A 65 3.32 13.78 24.20
CA ASP A 65 3.48 13.79 22.74
C ASP A 65 2.64 12.70 22.05
N ILE A 66 2.19 11.69 22.80
CA ILE A 66 1.46 10.54 22.28
C ILE A 66 0.03 10.56 22.80
N ARG A 67 -0.91 10.33 21.90
CA ARG A 67 -2.34 10.25 22.21
C ARG A 67 -2.66 9.02 23.02
N GLU A 68 -3.69 9.12 23.83
CA GLU A 68 -4.18 8.04 24.68
C GLU A 68 -5.69 7.85 24.52
N LYS A 69 -6.11 6.59 24.68
CA LYS A 69 -7.53 6.23 24.81
C LYS A 69 -7.66 5.21 25.93
N ASN A 70 -8.54 5.49 26.90
CA ASN A 70 -8.72 4.65 28.09
C ASN A 70 -7.40 4.37 28.86
N GLY A 71 -6.50 5.37 28.92
CA GLY A 71 -5.20 5.24 29.58
C GLY A 71 -4.13 4.47 28.80
N LEU A 72 -4.45 3.97 27.60
CA LEU A 72 -3.50 3.25 26.74
C LEU A 72 -2.97 4.20 25.65
N PRO A 73 -1.63 4.25 25.44
CA PRO A 73 -1.03 5.06 24.40
C PRO A 73 -1.36 4.53 22.99
N LEU A 74 -1.51 5.44 22.04
CA LEU A 74 -1.69 5.10 20.63
C LEU A 74 -0.34 4.67 20.05
N ARG A 75 -0.08 3.38 20.13
CA ARG A 75 1.13 2.75 19.63
C ARG A 75 0.80 1.70 18.58
N VAL A 76 1.57 1.68 17.50
CA VAL A 76 1.46 0.69 16.42
C VAL A 76 2.85 0.24 15.98
N GLU A 77 3.03 -1.05 15.69
CA GLU A 77 4.25 -1.57 15.09
C GLU A 77 4.21 -1.42 13.58
N LEU A 78 5.34 -1.00 12.97
CA LEU A 78 5.57 -1.07 11.53
C LEU A 78 6.69 -2.07 11.26
N SER A 79 6.31 -3.21 10.69
CA SER A 79 7.23 -4.31 10.39
C SER A 79 7.77 -4.22 8.97
N PHE A 80 9.05 -4.50 8.79
CA PHE A 80 9.73 -4.49 7.50
C PHE A 80 10.95 -5.40 7.49
N ILE A 81 11.44 -5.75 6.29
CA ILE A 81 12.68 -6.52 6.14
C ILE A 81 13.86 -5.64 6.52
N GLY A 82 14.54 -5.95 7.61
CA GLY A 82 15.57 -5.12 8.22
C GLY A 82 16.81 -4.88 7.34
N THR A 83 17.08 -5.75 6.37
CA THR A 83 18.16 -5.60 5.37
C THR A 83 17.75 -4.74 4.17
N ASP A 84 16.45 -4.41 4.02
CA ASP A 84 15.98 -3.50 2.97
C ASP A 84 16.12 -2.05 3.42
N ALA A 85 17.16 -1.39 2.93
CA ALA A 85 17.48 -0.01 3.26
C ALA A 85 16.36 0.97 2.82
N LEU A 86 15.67 0.71 1.72
CA LEU A 86 14.56 1.55 1.25
C LEU A 86 13.37 1.45 2.19
N SER A 87 12.94 0.24 2.55
CA SER A 87 11.86 0.03 3.52
C SER A 87 12.19 0.66 4.87
N LYS A 88 13.43 0.54 5.34
CA LYS A 88 13.87 1.19 6.58
C LYS A 88 13.74 2.71 6.51
N SER A 89 14.24 3.34 5.46
CA SER A 89 14.17 4.80 5.30
C SER A 89 12.73 5.28 5.17
N MET A 90 11.87 4.55 4.46
CA MET A 90 10.45 4.85 4.40
C MET A 90 9.78 4.73 5.77
N ALA A 91 10.11 3.68 6.54
CA ALA A 91 9.56 3.47 7.87
C ALA A 91 9.94 4.59 8.85
N GLU A 92 11.17 5.11 8.79
CA GLU A 92 11.64 6.22 9.62
C GLU A 92 10.90 7.53 9.30
N ILE A 93 10.61 7.82 8.04
CA ILE A 93 9.80 8.97 7.64
C ILE A 93 8.36 8.81 8.13
N ILE A 94 7.75 7.66 7.90
CA ILE A 94 6.38 7.37 8.37
C ILE A 94 6.29 7.51 9.89
N GLN A 95 7.27 7.02 10.64
CA GLN A 95 7.35 7.17 12.09
C GLN A 95 7.38 8.66 12.49
N ALA A 96 8.23 9.45 11.84
CA ALA A 96 8.37 10.88 12.13
C ALA A 96 7.08 11.64 11.84
N ASP A 97 6.43 11.38 10.72
CA ASP A 97 5.17 12.02 10.33
C ASP A 97 4.02 11.64 11.28
N MET A 98 3.90 10.37 11.62
CA MET A 98 2.86 9.88 12.53
C MET A 98 3.04 10.44 13.95
N ARG A 99 4.29 10.65 14.40
CA ARG A 99 4.56 11.28 15.69
C ARG A 99 4.03 12.71 15.76
N GLN A 100 4.03 13.47 14.67
CA GLN A 100 3.49 14.84 14.62
C GLN A 100 1.97 14.91 14.92
N VAL A 101 1.29 13.80 14.72
CA VAL A 101 -0.15 13.68 15.03
C VAL A 101 -0.44 12.90 16.32
N GLY A 102 0.62 12.54 17.05
CA GLY A 102 0.51 11.87 18.36
C GLY A 102 0.41 10.35 18.30
N VAL A 103 0.95 9.71 17.27
CA VAL A 103 1.03 8.26 17.13
C VAL A 103 2.47 7.79 17.33
N ASP A 104 2.67 6.84 18.25
CA ASP A 104 3.96 6.18 18.47
C ASP A 104 4.09 4.97 17.55
N VAL A 105 4.99 5.05 16.55
CA VAL A 105 5.28 3.95 15.64
C VAL A 105 6.54 3.25 16.08
N ALA A 106 6.42 1.98 16.50
CA ALA A 106 7.56 1.13 16.79
C ALA A 106 8.06 0.46 15.50
N LEU A 107 9.30 0.72 15.12
CA LEU A 107 9.92 0.13 13.94
C LEU A 107 10.45 -1.27 14.26
N VAL A 108 10.03 -2.27 13.49
CA VAL A 108 10.37 -3.69 13.69
C VAL A 108 11.01 -4.22 12.41
N GLY A 109 12.34 -4.09 12.33
CA GLY A 109 13.14 -4.65 11.24
C GLY A 109 13.59 -6.06 11.59
N GLU A 110 13.16 -7.06 10.82
CA GLU A 110 13.50 -8.47 11.03
C GLU A 110 14.04 -9.09 9.73
N GLU A 111 14.51 -10.32 9.83
CA GLU A 111 14.86 -11.12 8.65
C GLU A 111 13.62 -11.41 7.80
N GLU A 112 13.82 -11.57 6.50
CA GLU A 112 12.75 -11.77 5.51
C GLU A 112 11.81 -12.92 5.87
N SER A 113 12.35 -14.05 6.32
CA SER A 113 11.57 -15.21 6.76
C SER A 113 10.66 -14.91 7.95
N SER A 114 11.14 -14.09 8.89
CA SER A 114 10.36 -13.63 10.05
C SER A 114 9.24 -12.69 9.63
N ILE A 115 9.51 -11.79 8.68
CA ILE A 115 8.48 -10.89 8.12
C ILE A 115 7.38 -11.69 7.42
N TYR A 116 7.73 -12.69 6.60
CA TYR A 116 6.72 -13.57 5.98
C TYR A 116 5.92 -14.37 7.01
N ALA A 117 6.55 -14.80 8.11
CA ALA A 117 5.83 -15.45 9.20
C ALA A 117 4.85 -14.49 9.89
N ARG A 118 5.25 -13.22 10.11
CA ARG A 118 4.34 -12.19 10.65
C ARG A 118 3.14 -11.95 9.72
N GLN A 119 3.37 -11.85 8.41
CA GLN A 119 2.31 -11.69 7.42
C GLN A 119 1.30 -12.84 7.48
N ARG A 120 1.79 -14.07 7.44
CA ARG A 120 0.95 -15.27 7.50
C ARG A 120 0.14 -15.37 8.79
N ASP A 121 0.76 -15.03 9.91
CA ASP A 121 0.17 -15.22 11.24
C ASP A 121 -0.61 -13.97 11.72
N GLY A 122 -0.64 -12.89 10.95
CA GLY A 122 -1.31 -11.63 11.33
C GLY A 122 -0.65 -10.90 12.49
N ARG A 123 0.64 -11.16 12.77
CA ARG A 123 1.37 -10.57 13.89
C ARG A 123 2.07 -9.27 13.51
N PHE A 124 1.28 -8.27 13.12
CA PHE A 124 1.77 -6.93 12.76
C PHE A 124 0.70 -5.87 13.05
N GLY A 125 1.13 -4.65 13.33
CA GLY A 125 0.25 -3.47 13.36
C GLY A 125 0.13 -2.88 11.96
N MET A 126 1.28 -2.57 11.35
CA MET A 126 1.44 -2.21 9.95
C MET A 126 2.59 -3.03 9.36
N ILE A 127 2.54 -3.30 8.07
CA ILE A 127 3.58 -4.02 7.36
C ILE A 127 3.66 -3.54 5.92
N PHE A 128 4.87 -3.43 5.38
CA PHE A 128 5.03 -3.14 3.97
C PHE A 128 4.60 -4.32 3.10
N ASN A 129 3.82 -4.02 2.09
CA ASN A 129 3.43 -4.96 1.06
C ASN A 129 3.29 -4.22 -0.27
N ARG A 130 3.15 -4.94 -1.35
CA ARG A 130 2.87 -4.38 -2.69
C ARG A 130 1.86 -5.25 -3.42
N THR A 131 1.09 -4.61 -4.27
CA THR A 131 0.20 -5.34 -5.18
C THR A 131 1.03 -6.12 -6.21
N TRP A 132 0.52 -7.25 -6.64
CA TRP A 132 1.18 -8.14 -7.59
C TRP A 132 0.15 -8.81 -8.49
N GLY A 133 0.60 -9.44 -9.54
CA GLY A 133 -0.20 -10.21 -10.47
C GLY A 133 0.14 -9.90 -11.92
N ALA A 134 0.03 -10.88 -12.78
CA ALA A 134 0.18 -10.74 -14.21
C ALA A 134 -1.15 -11.14 -14.89
N PRO A 135 -1.59 -10.43 -15.90
CA PRO A 135 -1.01 -9.29 -16.63
C PRO A 135 -1.40 -7.91 -16.06
N TYR A 136 -1.29 -7.68 -14.76
CA TYR A 136 -1.59 -6.42 -14.08
C TYR A 136 -3.06 -6.02 -14.04
N ASP A 137 -3.95 -6.97 -13.89
CA ASP A 137 -5.30 -6.72 -13.43
C ASP A 137 -5.40 -6.96 -11.91
N PRO A 138 -6.47 -6.50 -11.25
CA PRO A 138 -6.62 -6.72 -9.82
C PRO A 138 -6.90 -8.19 -9.43
N HIS A 139 -7.22 -9.07 -10.38
CA HIS A 139 -7.75 -10.41 -10.14
C HIS A 139 -6.86 -11.26 -9.23
N ALA A 140 -5.58 -11.40 -9.57
CA ALA A 140 -4.66 -12.25 -8.83
C ALA A 140 -4.44 -11.72 -7.39
N PHE A 141 -4.20 -10.42 -7.24
CA PHE A 141 -4.02 -9.80 -5.94
C PHE A 141 -5.30 -9.84 -5.09
N MET A 142 -6.47 -9.56 -5.69
CA MET A 142 -7.75 -9.61 -4.97
C MET A 142 -8.07 -11.03 -4.48
N SER A 143 -7.70 -12.06 -5.23
CA SER A 143 -7.88 -13.45 -4.79
C SER A 143 -7.10 -13.75 -3.51
N SER A 144 -5.90 -13.18 -3.34
CA SER A 144 -5.06 -13.37 -2.15
C SER A 144 -5.67 -12.79 -0.86
N MET A 145 -6.53 -11.77 -0.98
CA MET A 145 -7.25 -11.19 0.15
C MET A 145 -8.19 -12.18 0.86
N ARG A 146 -8.50 -13.31 0.22
CA ARG A 146 -9.33 -14.40 0.76
C ARG A 146 -8.51 -15.58 1.29
N VAL A 147 -7.20 -15.50 1.21
CA VAL A 147 -6.30 -16.60 1.62
C VAL A 147 -5.67 -16.28 2.97
N PRO A 148 -5.96 -17.04 4.03
CA PRO A 148 -5.51 -16.73 5.40
C PRO A 148 -4.01 -16.55 5.58
N SER A 149 -3.19 -17.13 4.73
CA SER A 149 -1.73 -17.00 4.79
C SER A 149 -1.17 -15.70 4.21
N HIS A 150 -2.02 -14.85 3.62
CA HIS A 150 -1.60 -13.57 3.04
C HIS A 150 -1.83 -12.40 3.99
N ALA A 151 -0.90 -11.44 3.98
CA ALA A 151 -0.96 -10.22 4.78
C ALA A 151 -2.26 -9.44 4.58
N ASP A 152 -2.76 -9.39 3.35
CA ASP A 152 -4.00 -8.67 2.99
C ASP A 152 -5.25 -9.26 3.67
N PHE A 153 -5.33 -10.60 3.76
CA PHE A 153 -6.37 -11.27 4.52
C PHE A 153 -6.29 -10.89 6.00
N GLN A 154 -5.08 -10.97 6.56
CA GLN A 154 -4.84 -10.69 7.98
C GLN A 154 -5.12 -9.20 8.31
N ALA A 155 -4.71 -8.27 7.46
CA ALA A 155 -4.96 -6.84 7.63
C ALA A 155 -6.46 -6.49 7.65
N GLN A 156 -7.29 -7.28 6.97
CA GLN A 156 -8.74 -7.08 6.89
C GLN A 156 -9.53 -7.78 8.00
N GLN A 157 -8.91 -8.61 8.85
CA GLN A 157 -9.62 -9.40 9.87
C GLN A 157 -10.40 -8.56 10.90
N GLY A 158 -9.97 -7.32 11.14
CA GLY A 158 -10.66 -6.41 12.06
C GLY A 158 -11.82 -5.63 11.44
N LEU A 159 -12.10 -5.78 10.14
CA LEU A 159 -13.18 -5.06 9.49
C LEU A 159 -14.52 -5.73 9.73
N ALA A 160 -15.53 -4.93 10.10
CA ALA A 160 -16.89 -5.42 10.33
C ALA A 160 -17.52 -6.02 9.05
N ASP A 161 -17.14 -5.51 7.88
CA ASP A 161 -17.64 -5.93 6.58
C ASP A 161 -16.71 -6.90 5.81
N LYS A 162 -15.67 -7.45 6.48
CA LYS A 162 -14.81 -8.48 5.89
C LYS A 162 -15.59 -9.61 5.18
N PRO A 163 -16.70 -10.16 5.74
CA PRO A 163 -17.49 -11.16 5.03
C PRO A 163 -18.12 -10.65 3.73
N ILE A 164 -18.47 -9.36 3.67
CA ILE A 164 -19.01 -8.72 2.47
C ILE A 164 -17.91 -8.57 1.43
N ILE A 165 -16.74 -8.10 1.84
CA ILE A 165 -15.54 -7.99 0.98
C ILE A 165 -15.21 -9.35 0.34
N ASP A 166 -15.15 -10.41 1.13
CA ASP A 166 -14.85 -11.76 0.64
C ASP A 166 -15.89 -12.27 -0.36
N LYS A 167 -17.17 -11.96 -0.13
CA LYS A 167 -18.27 -12.28 -1.05
C LYS A 167 -18.12 -11.50 -2.36
N GLU A 168 -17.92 -10.19 -2.30
CA GLU A 168 -17.72 -9.31 -3.47
C GLU A 168 -16.51 -9.76 -4.31
N ILE A 169 -15.37 -10.10 -3.67
CA ILE A 169 -14.22 -10.69 -4.36
C ILE A 169 -14.64 -11.99 -5.07
N GLY A 170 -15.39 -12.86 -4.40
CA GLY A 170 -15.86 -14.11 -4.99
C GLY A 170 -16.77 -13.90 -6.20
N GLU A 171 -17.57 -12.86 -6.20
CA GLU A 171 -18.47 -12.51 -7.31
C GLU A 171 -17.68 -11.93 -8.49
N VAL A 172 -16.79 -10.99 -8.24
CA VAL A 172 -15.97 -10.37 -9.30
C VAL A 172 -15.06 -11.39 -10.00
N LEU A 173 -14.52 -12.35 -9.25
CA LEU A 173 -13.65 -13.40 -9.80
C LEU A 173 -14.39 -14.42 -10.68
N LYS A 174 -15.70 -14.52 -10.57
CA LYS A 174 -16.56 -15.44 -11.36
C LYS A 174 -17.24 -14.75 -12.53
N THR A 175 -17.34 -13.42 -12.52
CA THR A 175 -18.09 -12.65 -13.50
C THR A 175 -17.30 -12.53 -14.80
N THR A 176 -17.91 -12.95 -15.91
CA THR A 176 -17.35 -12.89 -17.27
C THR A 176 -17.91 -11.74 -18.10
N ASP A 177 -19.08 -11.22 -17.72
CA ASP A 177 -19.65 -10.02 -18.36
C ASP A 177 -18.83 -8.78 -17.94
N GLU A 178 -18.27 -8.09 -18.93
CA GLU A 178 -17.34 -6.98 -18.71
C GLU A 178 -18.00 -5.79 -18.01
N THR A 179 -19.24 -5.44 -18.37
CA THR A 179 -19.95 -4.32 -17.76
C THR A 179 -20.25 -4.59 -16.28
N GLN A 180 -20.73 -5.78 -16.01
CA GLN A 180 -21.00 -6.22 -14.63
C GLN A 180 -19.70 -6.31 -13.81
N ARG A 181 -18.64 -6.83 -14.40
CA ARG A 181 -17.33 -6.95 -13.76
C ARG A 181 -16.76 -5.59 -13.38
N GLN A 182 -16.86 -4.60 -14.28
CA GLN A 182 -16.44 -3.23 -14.00
C GLN A 182 -17.24 -2.59 -12.85
N ALA A 183 -18.55 -2.83 -12.79
CA ALA A 183 -19.41 -2.35 -11.71
C ALA A 183 -19.01 -2.98 -10.35
N LEU A 184 -18.78 -4.28 -10.32
CA LEU A 184 -18.35 -5.01 -9.12
C LEU A 184 -16.98 -4.55 -8.62
N TYR A 185 -16.01 -4.36 -9.52
CA TYR A 185 -14.70 -3.80 -9.12
C TYR A 185 -14.83 -2.39 -8.56
N LYS A 186 -15.67 -1.55 -9.15
CA LYS A 186 -15.92 -0.21 -8.63
C LYS A 186 -16.47 -0.24 -7.21
N GLU A 187 -17.43 -1.08 -6.92
CA GLU A 187 -18.02 -1.25 -5.59
C GLU A 187 -16.95 -1.73 -4.59
N LEU A 188 -16.26 -2.81 -4.91
CA LEU A 188 -15.26 -3.43 -4.06
C LEU A 188 -14.08 -2.49 -3.77
N LEU A 189 -13.51 -1.85 -4.79
CA LEU A 189 -12.38 -0.92 -4.62
C LEU A 189 -12.80 0.34 -3.85
N THR A 190 -14.04 0.82 -4.02
CA THR A 190 -14.57 1.93 -3.24
C THR A 190 -14.69 1.56 -1.76
N ARG A 191 -15.17 0.35 -1.44
CA ARG A 191 -15.26 -0.17 -0.07
C ARG A 191 -13.87 -0.26 0.57
N LEU A 192 -12.93 -0.95 -0.07
CA LEU A 192 -11.54 -1.08 0.42
C LEU A 192 -10.87 0.29 0.64
N HIS A 193 -11.14 1.25 -0.24
CA HIS A 193 -10.65 2.61 -0.05
C HIS A 193 -11.28 3.27 1.18
N ASN A 194 -12.59 3.18 1.36
CA ASN A 194 -13.30 3.80 2.47
C ASN A 194 -12.91 3.21 3.82
N ASP A 195 -12.71 1.90 3.90
CA ASP A 195 -12.25 1.21 5.10
C ASP A 195 -10.83 1.61 5.53
N ALA A 196 -10.07 2.17 4.59
CA ALA A 196 -8.73 2.71 4.82
C ALA A 196 -7.75 1.70 5.48
N VAL A 197 -7.88 0.42 5.15
CA VAL A 197 -6.97 -0.64 5.59
C VAL A 197 -5.58 -0.43 5.01
N TYR A 198 -5.52 0.09 3.79
CA TYR A 198 -4.28 0.37 3.08
C TYR A 198 -3.87 1.83 3.23
N LEU A 199 -2.57 2.05 3.35
CA LEU A 199 -1.91 3.35 3.21
C LEU A 199 -1.04 3.26 1.93
N PRO A 200 -1.61 3.57 0.75
CA PRO A 200 -0.86 3.57 -0.50
C PRO A 200 0.27 4.60 -0.44
N ILE A 201 1.49 4.22 -0.77
CA ILE A 201 2.66 5.11 -0.71
C ILE A 201 3.06 5.55 -2.11
N SER A 202 3.36 4.58 -2.99
CA SER A 202 3.81 4.83 -4.35
C SER A 202 3.34 3.75 -5.31
N TYR A 203 3.19 4.13 -6.58
CA TYR A 203 3.04 3.17 -7.67
C TYR A 203 4.43 2.77 -8.14
N VAL A 204 4.74 1.49 -7.99
CA VAL A 204 6.06 0.94 -8.30
C VAL A 204 6.32 1.03 -9.81
N SER A 205 7.47 1.60 -10.17
CA SER A 205 7.95 1.67 -11.54
C SER A 205 9.07 0.65 -11.76
N MET A 206 9.03 -0.02 -12.91
CA MET A 206 10.17 -0.82 -13.37
C MET A 206 11.15 0.08 -14.09
N MET A 207 12.42 0.00 -13.69
CA MET A 207 13.51 0.71 -14.35
C MET A 207 14.49 -0.27 -14.94
N VAL A 208 14.86 -0.03 -16.18
CA VAL A 208 15.93 -0.76 -16.86
C VAL A 208 17.06 0.21 -17.15
N VAL A 209 18.27 -0.15 -16.71
CA VAL A 209 19.49 0.58 -17.04
C VAL A 209 20.29 -0.23 -18.04
N ALA A 210 20.62 0.37 -19.18
CA ALA A 210 21.39 -0.27 -20.21
C ALA A 210 22.54 0.64 -20.69
N ARG A 211 23.52 0.04 -21.35
CA ARG A 211 24.58 0.81 -22.01
C ARG A 211 23.99 1.61 -23.17
N PRO A 212 24.51 2.83 -23.46
CA PRO A 212 24.00 3.67 -24.53
C PRO A 212 23.97 2.97 -25.91
N GLU A 213 24.91 2.04 -26.14
CA GLU A 213 25.02 1.30 -27.42
C GLU A 213 23.83 0.35 -27.66
N LEU A 214 23.05 0.05 -26.64
CA LEU A 214 21.85 -0.80 -26.78
C LEU A 214 20.59 -0.01 -27.16
N GLY A 215 20.63 1.31 -27.18
CA GLY A 215 19.46 2.14 -27.46
C GLY A 215 18.33 1.98 -26.47
N ALA A 216 17.10 2.21 -26.91
CA ALA A 216 15.93 2.05 -26.08
C ALA A 216 15.65 0.57 -25.82
N ILE A 217 15.46 0.24 -24.53
CA ILE A 217 15.04 -1.11 -24.13
C ILE A 217 13.50 -1.15 -24.20
N PRO A 218 12.91 -2.06 -24.98
CA PRO A 218 11.47 -2.21 -25.04
C PRO A 218 10.92 -2.80 -23.73
N TYR A 219 9.71 -2.44 -23.38
CA TYR A 219 9.01 -3.00 -22.23
C TYR A 219 8.13 -4.17 -22.67
N ALA A 220 8.22 -5.26 -21.92
CA ALA A 220 7.29 -6.38 -22.06
C ALA A 220 5.96 -6.07 -21.35
N PRO A 221 4.85 -6.74 -21.71
CA PRO A 221 3.59 -6.65 -20.98
C PRO A 221 3.70 -7.08 -19.51
N ILE A 222 4.68 -7.92 -19.19
CA ILE A 222 4.98 -8.36 -17.82
C ILE A 222 6.24 -7.65 -17.35
N ALA A 223 6.16 -6.89 -16.27
CA ALA A 223 7.25 -6.03 -15.80
C ALA A 223 8.54 -6.79 -15.40
N SER A 224 8.44 -8.08 -15.07
CA SER A 224 9.59 -8.93 -14.75
C SER A 224 10.32 -9.47 -15.99
N GLU A 225 9.79 -9.22 -17.20
CA GLU A 225 10.36 -9.71 -18.44
C GLU A 225 11.11 -8.59 -19.17
N ILE A 226 12.30 -8.92 -19.66
CA ILE A 226 13.05 -8.08 -20.59
C ILE A 226 13.05 -8.80 -21.93
N PRO A 227 12.44 -8.25 -22.98
CA PRO A 227 12.38 -8.88 -24.29
C PRO A 227 13.73 -8.73 -25.01
N PHE A 228 14.71 -9.51 -24.61
CA PHE A 228 16.08 -9.44 -25.12
C PHE A 228 16.17 -9.55 -26.64
N GLU A 229 15.28 -10.32 -27.26
CA GLU A 229 15.21 -10.50 -28.74
C GLU A 229 14.81 -9.22 -29.48
N GLN A 230 14.25 -8.23 -28.78
CA GLN A 230 13.86 -6.95 -29.35
C GLN A 230 14.92 -5.85 -29.15
N ILE A 231 15.93 -6.11 -28.32
CA ILE A 231 17.01 -5.16 -28.05
C ILE A 231 17.92 -5.10 -29.28
N LYS A 232 18.10 -3.91 -29.83
CA LYS A 232 18.96 -3.67 -31.00
C LYS A 232 20.06 -2.70 -30.63
N PRO A 233 21.32 -3.00 -31.03
CA PRO A 233 22.38 -2.02 -30.89
C PRO A 233 22.08 -0.77 -31.73
N VAL A 234 22.45 0.40 -31.17
CA VAL A 234 22.41 1.66 -31.93
C VAL A 234 23.44 1.53 -33.02
N LYS A 235 23.03 1.75 -34.28
CA LYS A 235 23.99 1.79 -35.39
C LYS A 235 24.91 2.99 -35.17
N PRO A 236 26.23 2.83 -35.34
CA PRO A 236 27.20 3.91 -35.27
C PRO A 236 26.93 5.00 -36.30
#